data_4152f197a1fe894d5aa5979cbef796bb
#
_entry.id   4152f197a1fe894d5aa5979cbef796bb
#
_cell.length_a   1.000
_cell.length_b   1.000
_cell.length_c   1.000
_cell.angle_alpha   90.00
_cell.angle_beta   90.00
_cell.angle_gamma   90.00
#
_symmetry.space_group_name_H-M   'P 1'
#
loop_
_entity.id
_entity.type
_entity.pdbx_description
1 polymer ?
#
loop_
_entity_poly.entity_id
_entity_poly.type
_entity_poly.pdbx_seq_one_letter_code
_entity_poly.pdbx_strand_id
1 'polypeptide(L)'
;MILDTHLHTSEYSPDSSMPIRDAVLRARAMGLDGLCVTDHDSMGIATEVDALRRECGFPLFVGIEVLTTGGDFVVFGLDRAPSDIPTSAELMDWVSRCGGAAVAAHPFRNNGRGAGELVRSLTSLSGIECFNGSTSPEANLEALRTARELGLARLGGSDAHKAERLGRFATRFDGPVRDESDLIRLIRARACEPVAWDGSSFVPAEAWVRSQGEE
;
A
#
# COMPACT_ATOMS: atom_id res chain seq x y z
N MET A 1 -2.19 -12.48 -8.57
CA MET A 1 -3.07 -11.28 -8.71
C MET A 1 -2.22 -10.03 -8.54
N ILE A 2 -2.56 -8.95 -9.26
CA ILE A 2 -1.87 -7.66 -9.15
C ILE A 2 -2.85 -6.65 -8.54
N LEU A 3 -2.49 -6.12 -7.38
CA LEU A 3 -3.30 -5.14 -6.65
C LEU A 3 -2.51 -3.84 -6.46
N ASP A 4 -3.17 -2.69 -6.63
CA ASP A 4 -2.63 -1.45 -6.07
C ASP A 4 -2.91 -1.46 -4.58
N THR A 5 -1.86 -1.48 -3.77
CA THR A 5 -1.97 -1.70 -2.32
C THR A 5 -1.94 -0.40 -1.51
N HIS A 6 -1.88 0.77 -2.18
CA HIS A 6 -1.85 2.07 -1.52
C HIS A 6 -2.48 3.14 -2.40
N LEU A 7 -3.68 3.58 -2.05
CA LEU A 7 -4.40 4.66 -2.72
C LEU A 7 -5.39 5.36 -1.78
N HIS A 8 -5.76 6.59 -2.13
CA HIS A 8 -6.64 7.45 -1.34
C HIS A 8 -7.85 7.88 -2.13
N THR A 9 -9.03 7.87 -1.48
CA THR A 9 -10.30 8.23 -2.10
C THR A 9 -10.74 9.63 -1.69
N SER A 10 -11.45 10.33 -2.56
CA SER A 10 -12.02 11.66 -2.25
C SER A 10 -13.14 11.58 -1.21
N GLU A 11 -13.66 10.40 -0.98
CA GLU A 11 -14.73 10.16 0.00
C GLU A 11 -14.22 10.25 1.44
N TYR A 12 -12.95 9.84 1.69
CA TYR A 12 -12.43 9.70 3.06
C TYR A 12 -11.01 10.28 3.28
N SER A 13 -10.33 10.73 2.23
CA SER A 13 -9.04 11.45 2.31
C SER A 13 -9.21 12.87 1.77
N PRO A 14 -9.12 13.92 2.63
CA PRO A 14 -9.40 15.31 2.21
C PRO A 14 -8.47 15.87 1.14
N ASP A 15 -7.30 15.28 0.97
CA ASP A 15 -6.28 15.67 -0.02
C ASP A 15 -6.39 14.87 -1.33
N SER A 16 -7.29 13.90 -1.39
CA SER A 16 -7.59 13.16 -2.62
C SER A 16 -8.73 13.80 -3.41
N SER A 17 -8.60 13.78 -4.73
CA SER A 17 -9.67 14.15 -5.67
C SER A 17 -10.15 12.98 -6.52
N MET A 18 -9.84 11.74 -6.09
CA MET A 18 -10.13 10.51 -6.82
C MET A 18 -11.33 9.78 -6.22
N PRO A 19 -12.54 9.87 -6.81
CA PRO A 19 -13.65 9.03 -6.39
C PRO A 19 -13.33 7.55 -6.58
N ILE A 20 -13.79 6.69 -5.67
CA ILE A 20 -13.51 5.24 -5.76
C ILE A 20 -13.99 4.63 -7.08
N ARG A 21 -15.07 5.12 -7.67
CA ARG A 21 -15.57 4.64 -8.97
C ARG A 21 -14.60 4.94 -10.11
N ASP A 22 -13.96 6.11 -10.11
CA ASP A 22 -12.97 6.50 -11.10
C ASP A 22 -11.70 5.66 -10.94
N ALA A 23 -11.29 5.39 -9.68
CA ALA A 23 -10.20 4.46 -9.38
C ALA A 23 -10.46 3.06 -9.96
N VAL A 24 -11.66 2.51 -9.78
CA VAL A 24 -12.06 1.20 -10.33
C VAL A 24 -12.03 1.20 -11.86
N LEU A 25 -12.56 2.24 -12.51
CA LEU A 25 -12.52 2.36 -13.98
C LEU A 25 -11.08 2.36 -14.49
N ARG A 26 -10.21 3.13 -13.85
CA ARG A 26 -8.78 3.20 -14.20
C ARG A 26 -8.07 1.88 -13.96
N ALA A 27 -8.31 1.24 -12.81
CA ALA A 27 -7.72 -0.05 -12.46
C ALA A 27 -8.01 -1.13 -13.50
N ARG A 28 -9.29 -1.22 -13.93
CA ARG A 28 -9.71 -2.14 -14.99
C ARG A 28 -9.02 -1.86 -16.32
N ALA A 29 -8.91 -0.59 -16.71
CA ALA A 29 -8.27 -0.21 -17.96
C ALA A 29 -6.78 -0.57 -17.99
N MET A 30 -6.14 -0.66 -16.83
CA MET A 30 -4.73 -1.05 -16.67
C MET A 30 -4.54 -2.55 -16.46
N GLY A 31 -5.61 -3.33 -16.25
CA GLY A 31 -5.50 -4.76 -15.96
C GLY A 31 -5.09 -5.07 -14.52
N LEU A 32 -5.36 -4.18 -13.57
CA LEU A 32 -5.28 -4.51 -12.15
C LEU A 32 -6.41 -5.48 -11.78
N ASP A 33 -6.14 -6.40 -10.87
CA ASP A 33 -7.09 -7.39 -10.39
C ASP A 33 -7.91 -6.90 -9.18
N GLY A 34 -7.51 -5.80 -8.54
CA GLY A 34 -8.21 -5.20 -7.40
C GLY A 34 -7.46 -3.98 -6.83
N LEU A 35 -8.08 -3.33 -5.86
CA LEU A 35 -7.57 -2.14 -5.18
C LEU A 35 -7.65 -2.30 -3.66
N CYS A 36 -6.61 -1.85 -2.95
CA CYS A 36 -6.65 -1.69 -1.50
C CYS A 36 -6.83 -0.20 -1.18
N VAL A 37 -7.99 0.17 -0.67
CA VAL A 37 -8.27 1.54 -0.25
C VAL A 37 -7.64 1.76 1.12
N THR A 38 -6.77 2.76 1.22
CA THR A 38 -5.94 3.02 2.41
C THR A 38 -6.00 4.49 2.81
N ASP A 39 -7.22 5.02 2.92
CA ASP A 39 -7.44 6.43 3.25
C ASP A 39 -6.72 6.85 4.54
N HIS A 40 -6.28 8.13 4.59
CA HIS A 40 -5.57 8.69 5.73
C HIS A 40 -6.40 8.63 7.01
N ASP A 41 -5.90 7.91 8.01
CA ASP A 41 -6.47 7.78 9.35
C ASP A 41 -7.98 7.47 9.36
N SER A 42 -8.49 6.86 8.27
CA SER A 42 -9.91 6.59 8.05
C SER A 42 -10.16 5.18 7.52
N MET A 43 -11.14 4.51 8.11
CA MET A 43 -11.72 3.27 7.60
C MET A 43 -13.19 3.47 7.18
N GLY A 44 -13.59 4.70 6.87
CA GLY A 44 -14.97 5.03 6.51
C GLY A 44 -15.51 4.20 5.35
N ILE A 45 -14.68 3.90 4.36
CA ILE A 45 -15.04 3.06 3.20
C ILE A 45 -15.53 1.66 3.59
N ALA A 46 -15.14 1.13 4.76
CA ALA A 46 -15.54 -0.21 5.21
C ALA A 46 -17.06 -0.35 5.35
N THR A 47 -17.76 0.74 5.62
CA THR A 47 -19.23 0.73 5.78
C THR A 47 -19.99 0.50 4.47
N GLU A 48 -19.35 0.76 3.33
CA GLU A 48 -19.98 0.69 2.01
C GLU A 48 -19.23 -0.21 1.02
N VAL A 49 -18.06 -0.73 1.41
CA VAL A 49 -17.20 -1.52 0.51
C VAL A 49 -17.92 -2.72 -0.11
N ASP A 50 -18.79 -3.40 0.62
CA ASP A 50 -19.53 -4.54 0.09
C ASP A 50 -20.58 -4.13 -0.94
N ALA A 51 -21.19 -2.96 -0.77
CA ALA A 51 -22.10 -2.39 -1.78
C ALA A 51 -21.30 -1.99 -3.03
N LEU A 52 -20.16 -1.35 -2.85
CA LEU A 52 -19.26 -0.95 -3.93
C LEU A 52 -18.70 -2.17 -4.69
N ARG A 53 -18.28 -3.22 -3.99
CA ARG A 53 -17.83 -4.50 -4.59
C ARG A 53 -18.91 -5.07 -5.52
N ARG A 54 -20.16 -5.10 -5.04
CA ARG A 54 -21.31 -5.60 -5.86
C ARG A 54 -21.63 -4.68 -7.03
N GLU A 55 -21.70 -3.38 -6.81
CA GLU A 55 -22.00 -2.38 -7.83
C GLU A 55 -20.92 -2.35 -8.92
N CYS A 56 -19.69 -2.27 -8.54
CA CYS A 56 -18.57 -2.21 -9.47
C CYS A 56 -18.22 -3.58 -10.06
N GLY A 57 -18.57 -4.70 -9.42
CA GLY A 57 -18.11 -6.04 -9.81
C GLY A 57 -16.58 -6.14 -9.84
N PHE A 58 -15.89 -5.48 -8.87
CA PHE A 58 -14.43 -5.37 -8.82
C PHE A 58 -13.92 -5.58 -7.39
N PRO A 59 -12.85 -6.36 -7.20
CA PRO A 59 -12.27 -6.58 -5.88
C PRO A 59 -11.74 -5.29 -5.26
N LEU A 60 -12.28 -4.95 -4.09
CA LEU A 60 -11.84 -3.85 -3.24
C LEU A 60 -11.47 -4.41 -1.88
N PHE A 61 -10.36 -4.00 -1.32
CA PHE A 61 -9.89 -4.40 0.01
C PHE A 61 -9.74 -3.16 0.88
N VAL A 62 -10.07 -3.30 2.16
CA VAL A 62 -9.99 -2.19 3.10
C VAL A 62 -8.69 -2.28 3.89
N GLY A 63 -7.91 -1.23 3.82
CA GLY A 63 -6.80 -0.93 4.70
C GLY A 63 -6.95 0.47 5.26
N ILE A 64 -5.87 0.98 5.82
CA ILE A 64 -5.78 2.35 6.34
C ILE A 64 -4.32 2.79 6.27
N GLU A 65 -4.03 4.02 5.87
CA GLU A 65 -2.73 4.63 6.11
C GLU A 65 -2.79 5.40 7.42
N VAL A 66 -2.07 4.88 8.43
CA VAL A 66 -2.02 5.45 9.78
C VAL A 66 -0.81 6.34 9.93
N LEU A 67 -1.05 7.62 10.28
CA LEU A 67 0.00 8.51 10.75
C LEU A 67 0.42 8.12 12.16
N THR A 68 1.72 7.94 12.36
CA THR A 68 2.32 7.74 13.69
C THR A 68 3.33 8.83 14.01
N THR A 69 3.82 8.88 15.27
CA THR A 69 4.92 9.78 15.63
C THR A 69 6.24 9.44 14.95
N GLY A 70 6.35 8.29 14.29
CA GLY A 70 7.55 7.81 13.60
C GLY A 70 7.35 7.56 12.10
N GLY A 71 6.32 8.14 11.48
CA GLY A 71 6.02 8.02 10.05
C GLY A 71 4.72 7.28 9.76
N ASP A 72 4.45 7.05 8.48
CA ASP A 72 3.21 6.46 8.00
C ASP A 72 3.33 4.95 7.80
N PHE A 73 2.21 4.26 8.06
CA PHE A 73 2.09 2.82 7.86
C PHE A 73 0.77 2.47 7.19
N VAL A 74 0.84 1.74 6.09
CA VAL A 74 -0.33 1.05 5.53
C VAL A 74 -0.60 -0.20 6.34
N VAL A 75 -1.83 -0.31 6.84
CA VAL A 75 -2.24 -1.38 7.74
C VAL A 75 -3.48 -2.09 7.22
N PHE A 76 -3.46 -3.41 7.29
CA PHE A 76 -4.60 -4.30 7.00
C PHE A 76 -4.98 -5.10 8.23
N GLY A 77 -6.28 -5.29 8.46
CA GLY A 77 -6.81 -6.13 9.55
C GLY A 77 -7.08 -5.40 10.86
N LEU A 78 -7.14 -4.06 10.85
CA LEU A 78 -7.74 -3.31 11.97
C LEU A 78 -9.26 -3.31 11.83
N ASP A 79 -9.95 -3.19 12.96
CA ASP A 79 -11.40 -3.05 13.05
C ASP A 79 -11.88 -1.59 13.09
N ARG A 80 -10.96 -0.67 13.38
CA ARG A 80 -11.20 0.79 13.44
C ARG A 80 -9.91 1.57 13.23
N ALA A 81 -10.05 2.85 12.91
CA ALA A 81 -8.95 3.81 12.92
C ALA A 81 -8.50 4.13 14.36
N PRO A 82 -7.23 4.53 14.58
CA PRO A 82 -6.78 5.09 15.85
C PRO A 82 -7.57 6.37 16.20
N SER A 83 -7.85 6.59 17.50
CA SER A 83 -8.47 7.84 17.98
C SER A 83 -7.49 8.99 18.11
N ASP A 84 -6.21 8.66 18.27
CA ASP A 84 -5.10 9.59 18.45
C ASP A 84 -3.90 9.12 17.63
N ILE A 85 -2.92 9.98 17.40
CA ILE A 85 -1.68 9.62 16.69
C ILE A 85 -0.85 8.69 17.60
N PRO A 86 -0.73 7.39 17.30
CA PRO A 86 0.04 6.46 18.11
C PRO A 86 1.55 6.63 17.84
N THR A 87 2.37 6.08 18.73
CA THR A 87 3.75 5.75 18.36
C THR A 87 3.76 4.57 17.39
N SER A 88 4.80 4.46 16.58
CA SER A 88 4.93 3.31 15.67
C SER A 88 4.95 1.98 16.42
N ALA A 89 5.52 1.92 17.63
CA ALA A 89 5.55 0.71 18.46
C ALA A 89 4.14 0.31 18.93
N GLU A 90 3.34 1.27 19.42
CA GLU A 90 1.94 1.01 19.80
C GLU A 90 1.11 0.51 18.64
N LEU A 91 1.31 1.08 17.45
CA LEU A 91 0.64 0.60 16.23
C LEU A 91 1.04 -0.84 15.91
N MET A 92 2.35 -1.17 15.94
CA MET A 92 2.82 -2.54 15.69
C MET A 92 2.22 -3.54 16.66
N ASP A 93 2.17 -3.20 17.95
CA ASP A 93 1.56 -4.05 18.99
C ASP A 93 0.07 -4.25 18.76
N TRP A 94 -0.66 -3.19 18.38
CA TRP A 94 -2.08 -3.31 18.08
C TRP A 94 -2.35 -4.18 16.86
N VAL A 95 -1.66 -3.91 15.73
CA VAL A 95 -1.79 -4.71 14.52
C VAL A 95 -1.47 -6.19 14.78
N SER A 96 -0.43 -6.46 15.56
CA SER A 96 -0.05 -7.83 15.95
C SER A 96 -1.16 -8.53 16.72
N ARG A 97 -1.79 -7.86 17.70
CA ARG A 97 -2.92 -8.41 18.47
C ARG A 97 -4.15 -8.68 17.60
N CYS A 98 -4.39 -7.86 16.58
CA CYS A 98 -5.49 -8.07 15.63
C CYS A 98 -5.16 -9.15 14.58
N GLY A 99 -3.94 -9.68 14.56
CA GLY A 99 -3.50 -10.62 13.52
C GLY A 99 -3.36 -9.98 12.14
N GLY A 100 -3.26 -8.65 12.08
CA GLY A 100 -3.15 -7.86 10.85
C GLY A 100 -1.74 -7.86 10.24
N ALA A 101 -1.54 -7.03 9.24
CA ALA A 101 -0.26 -6.75 8.62
C ALA A 101 0.00 -5.25 8.57
N ALA A 102 1.18 -4.82 9.04
CA ALA A 102 1.67 -3.45 8.93
C ALA A 102 2.79 -3.37 7.89
N VAL A 103 2.72 -2.39 7.02
CA VAL A 103 3.69 -2.09 5.96
C VAL A 103 4.17 -0.66 6.15
N ALA A 104 5.48 -0.42 6.25
CA ALA A 104 6.01 0.93 6.29
C ALA A 104 5.75 1.62 4.94
N ALA A 105 4.92 2.66 4.95
CA ALA A 105 4.59 3.43 3.77
C ALA A 105 5.76 4.35 3.40
N HIS A 106 6.18 4.32 2.13
CA HIS A 106 7.22 5.21 1.57
C HIS A 106 8.33 5.63 2.57
N PRO A 107 9.01 4.68 3.25
CA PRO A 107 9.78 4.96 4.48
C PRO A 107 10.91 5.98 4.31
N PHE A 108 11.47 6.11 3.12
CA PHE A 108 12.57 7.04 2.86
C PHE A 108 12.14 8.30 2.06
N ARG A 109 10.83 8.57 1.97
CA ARG A 109 10.34 9.84 1.41
C ARG A 109 10.77 11.00 2.31
N ASN A 110 11.36 12.04 1.71
CA ASN A 110 11.83 13.22 2.43
C ASN A 110 10.71 14.29 2.54
N ASN A 111 9.69 14.02 3.34
CA ASN A 111 8.58 14.93 3.59
C ASN A 111 8.13 14.93 5.07
N GLY A 112 8.94 14.34 5.96
CA GLY A 112 8.62 14.20 7.38
C GLY A 112 7.59 13.11 7.71
N ARG A 113 7.13 12.33 6.70
CA ARG A 113 6.15 11.24 6.87
C ARG A 113 6.75 9.84 6.68
N GLY A 114 7.98 9.75 6.21
CA GLY A 114 8.70 8.48 6.08
C GLY A 114 9.29 8.02 7.42
N ALA A 115 9.15 6.74 7.74
CA ALA A 115 9.70 6.17 8.99
C ALA A 115 11.25 6.06 9.00
N GLY A 116 11.90 6.17 7.86
CA GLY A 116 13.36 6.13 7.74
C GLY A 116 13.98 4.90 8.40
N GLU A 117 15.10 5.10 9.08
CA GLU A 117 15.82 4.04 9.78
C GLU A 117 15.04 3.39 10.95
N LEU A 118 13.96 4.03 11.42
CA LEU A 118 13.11 3.46 12.48
C LEU A 118 12.58 2.08 12.12
N VAL A 119 12.33 1.80 10.83
CA VAL A 119 11.86 0.49 10.34
C VAL A 119 12.75 -0.67 10.77
N ARG A 120 14.05 -0.43 11.05
CA ARG A 120 15.01 -1.44 11.47
C ARG A 120 14.82 -1.91 12.92
N SER A 121 14.13 -1.12 13.73
CA SER A 121 13.90 -1.42 15.15
C SER A 121 12.47 -1.88 15.45
N LEU A 122 11.57 -1.78 14.47
CA LEU A 122 10.17 -2.16 14.66
C LEU A 122 10.01 -3.68 14.64
N THR A 123 9.54 -4.23 15.75
CA THR A 123 9.11 -5.61 15.82
C THR A 123 7.72 -5.74 15.19
N SER A 124 7.38 -6.90 14.63
CA SER A 124 6.08 -7.19 14.02
C SER A 124 5.75 -6.42 12.72
N LEU A 125 6.69 -5.63 12.19
CA LEU A 125 6.56 -5.05 10.86
C LEU A 125 6.50 -6.18 9.82
N SER A 126 5.46 -6.19 8.98
CA SER A 126 5.21 -7.27 8.00
C SER A 126 5.88 -7.02 6.67
N GLY A 127 6.01 -5.75 6.26
CA GLY A 127 6.52 -5.38 4.95
C GLY A 127 6.99 -3.95 4.87
N ILE A 128 7.58 -3.62 3.73
CA ILE A 128 7.98 -2.27 3.33
C ILE A 128 7.42 -1.99 1.95
N GLU A 129 6.83 -0.82 1.78
CA GLU A 129 6.50 -0.28 0.47
C GLU A 129 7.80 0.18 -0.20
N CYS A 130 8.36 -0.74 -1.02
CA CYS A 130 9.63 -0.53 -1.70
C CYS A 130 9.51 0.42 -2.89
N PHE A 131 8.36 0.42 -3.54
CA PHE A 131 8.10 1.30 -4.68
C PHE A 131 6.77 2.02 -4.49
N ASN A 132 6.86 3.32 -4.27
CA ASN A 132 5.73 4.20 -4.10
C ASN A 132 5.69 5.22 -5.25
N GLY A 133 4.49 5.45 -5.82
CA GLY A 133 4.30 6.27 -7.01
C GLY A 133 4.59 7.76 -6.85
N SER A 134 4.66 8.23 -5.60
CA SER A 134 4.92 9.63 -5.24
C SER A 134 6.29 9.83 -4.58
N THR A 135 7.16 8.81 -4.64
CA THR A 135 8.51 8.81 -4.02
C THR A 135 9.59 8.75 -5.08
N SER A 136 10.76 9.35 -4.81
CA SER A 136 11.88 9.35 -5.77
C SER A 136 12.44 7.95 -6.03
N PRO A 137 13.04 7.71 -7.21
CA PRO A 137 13.67 6.42 -7.52
C PRO A 137 14.71 5.99 -6.50
N GLU A 138 15.53 6.92 -6.01
CA GLU A 138 16.60 6.66 -5.03
C GLU A 138 16.03 6.19 -3.70
N ALA A 139 14.99 6.87 -3.19
CA ALA A 139 14.31 6.51 -1.96
C ALA A 139 13.57 5.17 -2.07
N ASN A 140 12.97 4.89 -3.23
CA ASN A 140 12.37 3.59 -3.53
C ASN A 140 13.42 2.46 -3.54
N LEU A 141 14.59 2.67 -4.15
CA LEU A 141 15.66 1.69 -4.15
C LEU A 141 16.28 1.50 -2.75
N GLU A 142 16.31 2.55 -1.90
CA GLU A 142 16.70 2.44 -0.49
C GLU A 142 15.71 1.57 0.28
N ALA A 143 14.41 1.79 0.12
CA ALA A 143 13.36 0.98 0.72
C ALA A 143 13.48 -0.50 0.31
N LEU A 144 13.77 -0.77 -0.96
CA LEU A 144 13.99 -2.13 -1.45
C LEU A 144 15.21 -2.80 -0.80
N ARG A 145 16.34 -2.08 -0.66
CA ARG A 145 17.54 -2.60 0.03
C ARG A 145 17.22 -2.95 1.47
N THR A 146 16.59 -2.02 2.19
CA THR A 146 16.20 -2.19 3.58
C THR A 146 15.24 -3.39 3.77
N ALA A 147 14.25 -3.54 2.90
CA ALA A 147 13.33 -4.68 2.96
C ALA A 147 14.06 -6.03 2.77
N ARG A 148 15.04 -6.08 1.87
CA ARG A 148 15.87 -7.27 1.65
C ARG A 148 16.76 -7.61 2.85
N GLU A 149 17.42 -6.60 3.42
CA GLU A 149 18.27 -6.75 4.60
C GLU A 149 17.48 -7.27 5.81
N LEU A 150 16.27 -6.75 6.01
CA LEU A 150 15.40 -7.15 7.12
C LEU A 150 14.57 -8.42 6.83
N GLY A 151 14.61 -8.91 5.59
CA GLY A 151 13.83 -10.07 5.17
C GLY A 151 12.32 -9.83 5.30
N LEU A 152 11.84 -8.62 5.01
CA LEU A 152 10.43 -8.23 5.06
C LEU A 152 9.74 -8.40 3.70
N ALA A 153 8.40 -8.42 3.68
CA ALA A 153 7.63 -8.38 2.45
C ALA A 153 7.94 -7.09 1.67
N ARG A 154 7.97 -7.19 0.35
CA ARG A 154 8.28 -6.08 -0.55
C ARG A 154 7.03 -5.75 -1.35
N LEU A 155 6.49 -4.56 -1.11
CA LEU A 155 5.27 -4.10 -1.75
C LEU A 155 5.55 -2.91 -2.68
N GLY A 156 4.60 -2.66 -3.58
CA GLY A 156 4.52 -1.46 -4.38
C GLY A 156 3.10 -0.93 -4.35
N GLY A 157 2.94 0.38 -4.24
CA GLY A 157 1.66 1.07 -4.27
C GLY A 157 1.74 2.39 -5.04
N SER A 158 0.65 2.84 -5.60
CA SER A 158 0.66 4.10 -6.35
C SER A 158 0.68 5.34 -5.46
N ASP A 159 0.11 5.24 -4.27
CA ASP A 159 -0.16 6.37 -3.37
C ASP A 159 -0.94 7.46 -4.14
N ALA A 160 -1.93 6.99 -4.91
CA ALA A 160 -2.67 7.84 -5.81
C ALA A 160 -3.75 8.63 -5.07
N HIS A 161 -3.72 9.95 -5.27
CA HIS A 161 -4.74 10.92 -4.88
C HIS A 161 -5.50 11.46 -6.11
N LYS A 162 -5.15 10.95 -7.30
CA LYS A 162 -5.77 11.27 -8.59
C LYS A 162 -5.74 10.04 -9.49
N ALA A 163 -6.78 9.84 -10.30
CA ALA A 163 -6.92 8.65 -11.14
C ALA A 163 -5.74 8.43 -12.11
N GLU A 164 -5.13 9.51 -12.61
CA GLU A 164 -3.99 9.43 -13.54
C GLU A 164 -2.72 8.83 -12.92
N ARG A 165 -2.62 8.88 -11.57
CA ARG A 165 -1.47 8.35 -10.82
C ARG A 165 -1.64 6.90 -10.40
N LEU A 166 -2.89 6.40 -10.41
CA LEU A 166 -3.22 5.05 -9.97
C LEU A 166 -2.47 4.00 -10.79
N GLY A 167 -1.96 2.98 -10.11
CA GLY A 167 -1.30 1.84 -10.71
C GLY A 167 0.12 2.09 -11.20
N ARG A 168 0.73 3.27 -10.93
CA ARG A 168 2.13 3.52 -11.29
C ARG A 168 3.05 2.43 -10.74
N PHE A 169 2.84 2.06 -9.48
CA PHE A 169 3.35 0.84 -8.88
C PHE A 169 2.19 0.07 -8.26
N ALA A 170 2.36 -1.25 -8.18
CA ALA A 170 1.40 -2.17 -7.61
C ALA A 170 2.15 -3.37 -7.00
N THR A 171 1.42 -4.27 -6.38
CA THR A 171 1.97 -5.51 -5.79
C THR A 171 1.40 -6.72 -6.52
N ARG A 172 2.27 -7.59 -7.02
CA ARG A 172 1.91 -8.92 -7.52
C ARG A 172 1.96 -9.91 -6.36
N PHE A 173 0.87 -10.63 -6.14
CA PHE A 173 0.77 -11.70 -5.13
C PHE A 173 0.86 -13.08 -5.78
N ASP A 174 1.56 -14.01 -5.12
CA ASP A 174 1.82 -15.39 -5.59
C ASP A 174 0.60 -16.34 -5.42
N GLY A 175 -0.59 -15.77 -5.25
CA GLY A 175 -1.82 -16.53 -5.09
C GLY A 175 -3.07 -15.67 -5.22
N PRO A 176 -4.24 -16.29 -5.11
CA PRO A 176 -5.49 -15.55 -5.10
C PRO A 176 -5.64 -14.75 -3.81
N VAL A 177 -6.15 -13.52 -3.93
CA VAL A 177 -6.60 -12.67 -2.82
C VAL A 177 -8.11 -12.55 -2.95
N ARG A 178 -8.85 -13.27 -2.12
CA ARG A 178 -10.31 -13.32 -2.13
C ARG A 178 -10.93 -12.37 -1.11
N ASP A 179 -10.18 -12.14 -0.03
CA ASP A 179 -10.55 -11.28 1.10
C ASP A 179 -9.30 -10.70 1.79
N GLU A 180 -9.53 -9.86 2.78
CA GLU A 180 -8.46 -9.21 3.56
C GLU A 180 -7.59 -10.24 4.32
N SER A 181 -8.12 -11.40 4.68
CA SER A 181 -7.36 -12.48 5.36
C SER A 181 -6.34 -13.11 4.43
N ASP A 182 -6.70 -13.35 3.16
CA ASP A 182 -5.76 -13.81 2.14
C ASP A 182 -4.65 -12.77 1.90
N LEU A 183 -5.01 -11.49 1.82
CA LEU A 183 -4.06 -10.37 1.65
C LEU A 183 -3.04 -10.36 2.78
N ILE A 184 -3.51 -10.34 4.03
CA ILE A 184 -2.67 -10.34 5.23
C ILE A 184 -1.77 -11.57 5.26
N ARG A 185 -2.30 -12.75 4.98
CA ARG A 185 -1.55 -14.01 4.94
C ARG A 185 -0.42 -13.96 3.92
N LEU A 186 -0.69 -13.47 2.71
CA LEU A 186 0.32 -13.39 1.63
C LEU A 186 1.40 -12.36 1.95
N ILE A 187 1.05 -11.20 2.52
CA ILE A 187 2.03 -10.20 2.99
C ILE A 187 2.92 -10.81 4.07
N ARG A 188 2.35 -11.43 5.11
CA ARG A 188 3.12 -12.06 6.20
C ARG A 188 3.98 -13.22 5.73
N ALA A 189 3.53 -13.95 4.71
CA ALA A 189 4.29 -15.01 4.06
C ALA A 189 5.38 -14.50 3.09
N ARG A 190 5.42 -13.18 2.82
CA ARG A 190 6.31 -12.55 1.83
C ARG A 190 6.09 -13.09 0.42
N ALA A 191 4.89 -13.58 0.14
CA ALA A 191 4.47 -14.15 -1.13
C ALA A 191 3.95 -13.06 -2.06
N CYS A 192 4.79 -12.04 -2.27
CA CYS A 192 4.47 -10.88 -3.10
C CYS A 192 5.73 -10.17 -3.58
N GLU A 193 5.60 -9.44 -4.68
CA GLU A 193 6.65 -8.61 -5.26
C GLU A 193 6.09 -7.31 -5.86
N PRO A 194 6.85 -6.21 -5.80
CA PRO A 194 6.44 -4.94 -6.41
C PRO A 194 6.57 -4.98 -7.94
N VAL A 195 5.56 -4.42 -8.62
CA VAL A 195 5.53 -4.25 -10.07
C VAL A 195 5.28 -2.78 -10.44
N ALA A 196 5.71 -2.39 -11.64
CA ALA A 196 5.52 -1.05 -12.22
C ALA A 196 4.73 -1.16 -13.52
N TRP A 197 3.91 -0.15 -13.80
CA TRP A 197 3.25 0.00 -15.09
C TRP A 197 4.22 0.63 -16.11
N ASP A 198 4.55 -0.09 -17.19
CA ASP A 198 5.47 0.37 -18.24
C ASP A 198 4.78 1.16 -19.36
N GLY A 199 3.46 1.31 -19.28
CA GLY A 199 2.61 1.91 -20.32
C GLY A 199 1.74 0.88 -21.04
N SER A 200 2.04 -0.41 -20.91
CA SER A 200 1.31 -1.51 -21.57
C SER A 200 1.02 -2.70 -20.64
N SER A 201 1.89 -2.95 -19.68
CA SER A 201 1.82 -4.09 -18.78
C SER A 201 2.51 -3.83 -17.44
N PHE A 202 2.27 -4.71 -16.46
CA PHE A 202 2.98 -4.69 -15.20
C PHE A 202 4.26 -5.54 -15.26
N VAL A 203 5.40 -4.89 -15.10
CA VAL A 203 6.75 -5.47 -15.11
C VAL A 203 7.41 -5.39 -13.73
N PRO A 204 8.49 -6.15 -13.43
CA PRO A 204 9.20 -6.03 -12.16
C PRO A 204 9.66 -4.57 -11.90
N ALA A 205 9.25 -4.00 -10.76
CA ALA A 205 9.44 -2.58 -10.46
C ALA A 205 10.92 -2.17 -10.42
N GLU A 206 11.81 -3.00 -9.84
CA GLU A 206 13.24 -2.68 -9.76
C GLU A 206 13.88 -2.54 -11.13
N ALA A 207 13.60 -3.48 -12.03
CA ALA A 207 14.16 -3.44 -13.39
C ALA A 207 13.67 -2.20 -14.14
N TRP A 208 12.38 -1.89 -14.01
CA TRP A 208 11.79 -0.71 -14.63
C TRP A 208 12.39 0.61 -14.09
N VAL A 209 12.52 0.75 -12.77
CA VAL A 209 13.10 1.97 -12.16
C VAL A 209 14.56 2.17 -12.58
N ARG A 210 15.36 1.09 -12.62
CA ARG A 210 16.76 1.18 -13.06
C ARG A 210 16.89 1.60 -14.53
N SER A 211 16.00 1.11 -15.41
CA SER A 211 16.02 1.50 -16.83
C SER A 211 15.66 2.98 -17.07
N GLN A 212 14.93 3.62 -16.17
CA GLN A 212 14.59 5.06 -16.27
C GLN A 212 15.75 5.98 -15.87
N GLY A 213 16.77 5.47 -15.19
CA GLY A 213 17.95 6.25 -14.76
C GLY A 213 19.15 6.15 -15.69
N GLU A 214 19.05 5.40 -16.78
CA GLU A 214 20.12 5.20 -17.78
C GLU A 214 19.97 6.10 -19.03
N GLU A 215 18.95 6.98 -19.05
CA GLU A 215 18.78 8.03 -20.07
C GLU A 215 19.31 9.38 -19.56
#